data_5c179d672c81b71a168e5e03c8eaa95a
#
_entry.id   5c179d672c81b71a168e5e03c8eaa95a
#
_cell.length_a   1.000
_cell.length_b   1.000
_cell.length_c   1.000
_cell.angle_alpha   90.00
_cell.angle_beta   90.00
_cell.angle_gamma   90.00
#
_symmetry.space_group_name_H-M   'P 1'
#
loop_
_entity.id
_entity.type
_entity.pdbx_description
1 polymer ?
#
loop_
_entity_poly.entity_id
_entity_poly.type
_entity_poly.pdbx_seq_one_letter_code
_entity_poly.pdbx_strand_id
1 'polypeptide(L)'
;MKKLITFVSLALFALEANARNNVSIAGSSTVLPFATIVAEQAGKKPGKTTPVVESGGSSYGKKGVCEGTGFQYIDIGNASSRMKLKELEYCKKNKVKLTEIKVGYDGIVVASSKKVIPLKISKYDLGKALTAKVPVNGKMVDNPYKKWSDVNPSLPNLPIK
;
A
#
# COMPACT_ATOMS: atom_id res chain seq x y z
N MET A 1 19.65 -55.83 -6.49
CA MET A 1 18.56 -55.03 -7.08
C MET A 1 17.51 -54.60 -6.06
N LYS A 2 16.99 -55.46 -5.16
CA LYS A 2 15.96 -55.07 -4.14
C LYS A 2 16.42 -54.00 -3.17
N LYS A 3 17.69 -53.97 -2.73
CA LYS A 3 18.24 -52.94 -1.80
C LYS A 3 18.41 -51.55 -2.43
N LEU A 4 18.63 -51.48 -3.74
CA LEU A 4 18.79 -50.23 -4.48
C LEU A 4 17.42 -49.52 -4.66
N ILE A 5 16.36 -50.29 -4.87
CA ILE A 5 15.00 -49.78 -5.03
C ILE A 5 14.50 -49.15 -3.72
N THR A 6 14.83 -49.74 -2.55
CA THR A 6 14.43 -49.25 -1.24
C THR A 6 15.11 -47.89 -0.92
N PHE A 7 16.35 -47.67 -1.33
CA PHE A 7 17.08 -46.42 -1.15
C PHE A 7 16.52 -45.27 -2.02
N VAL A 8 16.14 -45.59 -3.27
CA VAL A 8 15.55 -44.59 -4.18
C VAL A 8 14.17 -44.17 -3.67
N SER A 9 13.35 -45.08 -3.14
CA SER A 9 12.04 -44.75 -2.56
C SER A 9 12.13 -43.87 -1.34
N LEU A 10 13.15 -44.05 -0.48
CA LEU A 10 13.35 -43.22 0.71
C LEU A 10 13.84 -41.79 0.37
N ALA A 11 14.61 -41.66 -0.72
CA ALA A 11 15.08 -40.35 -1.20
C ALA A 11 13.97 -39.50 -1.82
N LEU A 12 12.91 -40.09 -2.39
CA LEU A 12 11.78 -39.37 -2.94
C LEU A 12 10.87 -38.75 -1.84
N PHE A 13 10.83 -39.33 -0.64
CA PHE A 13 10.04 -38.78 0.48
C PHE A 13 10.72 -37.62 1.20
N ALA A 14 12.01 -37.36 0.98
CA ALA A 14 12.75 -36.28 1.63
C ALA A 14 12.57 -34.90 0.95
N LEU A 15 11.87 -34.82 -0.19
CA LEU A 15 11.70 -33.58 -0.96
C LEU A 15 10.48 -32.72 -0.55
N GLU A 16 9.68 -33.16 0.40
CA GLU A 16 8.40 -32.50 0.74
C GLU A 16 8.47 -31.53 1.95
N ALA A 17 9.64 -31.27 2.53
CA ALA A 17 9.74 -30.64 3.84
C ALA A 17 10.04 -29.14 3.86
N ASN A 18 9.72 -28.39 2.81
CA ASN A 18 9.89 -26.92 2.80
C ASN A 18 8.56 -26.17 2.77
N ALA A 19 7.59 -26.58 3.57
CA ALA A 19 6.40 -25.78 3.78
C ALA A 19 6.76 -24.57 4.66
N ARG A 20 6.65 -23.36 4.13
CA ARG A 20 6.74 -22.13 4.92
C ARG A 20 5.65 -22.14 5.99
N ASN A 21 6.04 -22.03 7.27
CA ASN A 21 5.10 -22.07 8.42
C ASN A 21 4.48 -20.72 8.74
N ASN A 22 4.85 -19.63 8.04
CA ASN A 22 4.37 -18.29 8.31
C ASN A 22 3.80 -17.62 7.08
N VAL A 23 2.79 -16.77 7.28
CA VAL A 23 2.19 -15.92 6.25
C VAL A 23 3.13 -14.75 5.96
N SER A 24 3.37 -14.45 4.70
CA SER A 24 4.15 -13.30 4.24
C SER A 24 3.21 -12.17 3.83
N ILE A 25 3.37 -11.02 4.46
CA ILE A 25 2.55 -9.83 4.26
C ILE A 25 3.48 -8.69 3.87
N ALA A 26 3.20 -7.99 2.75
CA ALA A 26 4.02 -6.85 2.38
C ALA A 26 3.22 -5.74 1.71
N GLY A 27 3.72 -4.50 1.76
CA GLY A 27 3.12 -3.40 1.00
C GLY A 27 3.15 -2.05 1.68
N SER A 28 1.98 -1.42 1.79
CA SER A 28 1.80 -0.04 2.21
C SER A 28 2.38 0.28 3.59
N SER A 29 3.22 1.32 3.67
CA SER A 29 3.70 1.87 4.94
C SER A 29 2.58 2.47 5.81
N THR A 30 1.52 2.97 5.20
CA THR A 30 0.32 3.45 5.92
C THR A 30 -0.40 2.31 6.65
N VAL A 31 -0.46 1.13 6.04
CA VAL A 31 -1.14 -0.04 6.60
C VAL A 31 -0.24 -0.84 7.54
N LEU A 32 1.08 -0.70 7.42
CA LEU A 32 2.09 -1.45 8.17
C LEU A 32 1.82 -1.53 9.68
N PRO A 33 1.61 -0.42 10.43
CA PRO A 33 1.43 -0.48 11.87
C PRO A 33 0.19 -1.31 12.27
N PHE A 34 -0.88 -1.23 11.50
CA PHE A 34 -2.10 -2.02 11.74
C PHE A 34 -1.88 -3.50 11.43
N ALA A 35 -1.26 -3.79 10.27
CA ALA A 35 -0.94 -5.16 9.87
C ALA A 35 0.00 -5.85 10.85
N THR A 36 0.99 -5.14 11.40
CA THR A 36 1.91 -5.65 12.42
C THR A 36 1.17 -6.06 13.69
N ILE A 37 0.28 -5.20 14.21
CA ILE A 37 -0.51 -5.52 15.40
C ILE A 37 -1.37 -6.78 15.17
N VAL A 38 -2.04 -6.87 14.01
CA VAL A 38 -2.87 -8.04 13.66
C VAL A 38 -2.02 -9.30 13.53
N ALA A 39 -0.84 -9.21 12.91
CA ALA A 39 0.10 -10.32 12.77
C ALA A 39 0.59 -10.83 14.13
N GLU A 40 0.97 -9.93 15.04
CA GLU A 40 1.36 -10.28 16.41
C GLU A 40 0.23 -10.96 17.17
N GLN A 41 -1.00 -10.46 17.06
CA GLN A 41 -2.15 -11.10 17.70
C GLN A 41 -2.48 -12.47 17.10
N ALA A 42 -2.30 -12.62 15.79
CA ALA A 42 -2.48 -13.92 15.13
C ALA A 42 -1.43 -14.94 15.61
N GLY A 43 -0.18 -14.52 15.77
CA GLY A 43 0.92 -15.36 16.23
C GLY A 43 0.80 -15.81 17.71
N LYS A 44 0.03 -15.08 18.54
CA LYS A 44 -0.24 -15.48 19.93
C LYS A 44 -1.22 -16.66 20.06
N LYS A 45 -1.90 -17.03 18.97
CA LYS A 45 -2.84 -18.17 19.00
C LYS A 45 -2.08 -19.50 19.07
N PRO A 46 -2.55 -20.49 19.87
CA PRO A 46 -1.90 -21.78 19.97
C PRO A 46 -1.68 -22.44 18.60
N GLY A 47 -0.47 -22.95 18.37
CA GLY A 47 -0.11 -23.63 17.13
C GLY A 47 0.03 -22.72 15.89
N LYS A 48 0.08 -21.38 16.08
CA LYS A 48 0.30 -20.42 14.99
C LYS A 48 1.67 -19.77 15.11
N THR A 49 2.27 -19.49 13.97
CA THR A 49 3.47 -18.65 13.86
C THR A 49 3.06 -17.21 13.55
N THR A 50 3.83 -16.24 14.01
CA THR A 50 3.60 -14.84 13.74
C THR A 50 3.85 -14.56 12.24
N PRO A 51 2.87 -14.01 11.50
CA PRO A 51 3.08 -13.56 10.13
C PRO A 51 4.23 -12.54 10.02
N VAL A 52 5.00 -12.62 8.93
CA VAL A 52 6.04 -11.63 8.62
C VAL A 52 5.40 -10.45 7.90
N VAL A 53 5.62 -9.24 8.39
CA VAL A 53 5.06 -8.01 7.79
C VAL A 53 6.19 -7.08 7.36
N GLU A 54 6.22 -6.74 6.07
CA GLU A 54 7.25 -5.91 5.46
C GLU A 54 6.65 -4.65 4.82
N SER A 55 7.42 -3.56 4.83
CA SER A 55 7.07 -2.32 4.14
C SER A 55 7.85 -2.18 2.84
N GLY A 56 7.14 -1.99 1.75
CA GLY A 56 7.70 -1.75 0.42
C GLY A 56 6.85 -0.78 -0.43
N GLY A 57 5.80 -0.20 0.21
CA GLY A 57 4.81 0.64 -0.46
C GLY A 57 3.69 -0.18 -1.13
N SER A 58 2.55 0.50 -1.38
CA SER A 58 1.35 -0.14 -1.93
C SER A 58 1.59 -0.84 -3.28
N SER A 59 2.42 -0.27 -4.15
CA SER A 59 2.73 -0.87 -5.45
C SER A 59 3.52 -2.18 -5.31
N TYR A 60 4.43 -2.25 -4.35
CA TYR A 60 5.18 -3.46 -4.04
C TYR A 60 4.25 -4.59 -3.58
N GLY A 61 3.37 -4.32 -2.59
CA GLY A 61 2.41 -5.30 -2.10
C GLY A 61 1.44 -5.79 -3.18
N LYS A 62 0.90 -4.86 -3.98
CA LYS A 62 -0.02 -5.19 -5.07
C LYS A 62 0.65 -6.02 -6.17
N LYS A 63 1.89 -5.68 -6.55
CA LYS A 63 2.64 -6.45 -7.54
C LYS A 63 3.00 -7.82 -6.99
N GLY A 64 3.57 -7.88 -5.78
CA GLY A 64 4.06 -9.12 -5.20
C GLY A 64 2.96 -10.17 -5.01
N VAL A 65 1.77 -9.78 -4.55
CA VAL A 65 0.64 -10.72 -4.42
C VAL A 65 0.14 -11.24 -5.77
N CYS A 66 0.47 -10.56 -6.88
CA CYS A 66 0.10 -10.97 -8.24
C CYS A 66 1.20 -11.76 -8.98
N GLU A 67 2.38 -11.94 -8.40
CA GLU A 67 3.50 -12.64 -9.08
C GLU A 67 3.29 -14.16 -9.17
N GLY A 68 2.53 -14.73 -8.24
CA GLY A 68 2.24 -16.17 -8.25
C GLY A 68 1.58 -16.64 -6.95
N THR A 69 1.43 -17.93 -6.82
CA THR A 69 0.95 -18.62 -5.62
C THR A 69 2.01 -19.61 -5.13
N GLY A 70 2.12 -19.76 -3.81
CA GLY A 70 3.10 -20.68 -3.19
C GLY A 70 4.03 -19.95 -2.22
N PHE A 71 4.88 -20.72 -1.53
CA PHE A 71 5.68 -20.24 -0.40
C PHE A 71 6.74 -19.18 -0.75
N GLN A 72 7.11 -19.02 -2.00
CA GLN A 72 8.07 -18.02 -2.49
C GLN A 72 7.44 -16.64 -2.77
N TYR A 73 6.11 -16.55 -2.75
CA TYR A 73 5.39 -15.31 -3.05
C TYR A 73 4.76 -14.68 -1.80
N ILE A 74 4.33 -13.44 -1.92
CA ILE A 74 3.59 -12.72 -0.89
C ILE A 74 2.15 -13.27 -0.83
N ASP A 75 1.67 -13.61 0.37
CA ASP A 75 0.31 -14.12 0.58
C ASP A 75 -0.70 -12.99 0.67
N ILE A 76 -0.32 -11.86 1.31
CA ILE A 76 -1.19 -10.71 1.53
C ILE A 76 -0.48 -9.44 1.09
N GLY A 77 -1.04 -8.75 0.11
CA GLY A 77 -0.57 -7.44 -0.35
C GLY A 77 -1.31 -6.30 0.35
N ASN A 78 -0.65 -5.57 1.22
CA ASN A 78 -1.22 -4.38 1.85
C ASN A 78 -1.17 -3.17 0.93
N ALA A 79 -2.28 -2.42 0.83
CA ALA A 79 -2.34 -1.23 0.01
C ALA A 79 -3.23 -0.14 0.62
N SER A 80 -2.82 1.13 0.50
CA SER A 80 -3.63 2.31 0.85
C SER A 80 -4.56 2.79 -0.28
N SER A 81 -4.63 2.03 -1.38
CA SER A 81 -5.49 2.33 -2.52
C SER A 81 -5.94 1.05 -3.22
N ARG A 82 -7.10 1.10 -3.86
CA ARG A 82 -7.63 -0.04 -4.63
C ARG A 82 -6.69 -0.48 -5.74
N MET A 83 -6.86 -1.73 -6.18
CA MET A 83 -6.21 -2.25 -7.38
C MET A 83 -6.64 -1.46 -8.61
N LYS A 84 -5.66 -1.09 -9.44
CA LYS A 84 -5.91 -0.49 -10.75
C LYS A 84 -6.14 -1.59 -11.78
N LEU A 85 -6.78 -1.25 -12.91
CA LEU A 85 -7.05 -2.22 -13.98
C LEU A 85 -5.79 -2.95 -14.44
N LYS A 86 -4.69 -2.22 -14.68
CA LYS A 86 -3.40 -2.81 -15.07
C LYS A 86 -2.83 -3.80 -14.04
N GLU A 87 -3.04 -3.53 -12.75
CA GLU A 87 -2.59 -4.41 -11.67
C GLU A 87 -3.43 -5.71 -11.66
N LEU A 88 -4.75 -5.60 -11.87
CA LEU A 88 -5.64 -6.76 -12.01
C LEU A 88 -5.32 -7.61 -13.26
N GLU A 89 -5.00 -6.97 -14.37
CA GLU A 89 -4.56 -7.65 -15.60
C GLU A 89 -3.25 -8.41 -15.38
N TYR A 90 -2.33 -7.85 -14.59
CA TYR A 90 -1.09 -8.53 -14.21
C TYR A 90 -1.35 -9.77 -13.36
N CYS A 91 -2.22 -9.70 -12.35
CA CYS A 91 -2.66 -10.88 -11.60
C CYS A 91 -3.26 -11.96 -12.51
N LYS A 92 -4.16 -11.56 -13.44
CA LYS A 92 -4.81 -12.46 -14.39
C LYS A 92 -3.79 -13.15 -15.30
N LYS A 93 -2.80 -12.40 -15.81
CA LYS A 93 -1.71 -12.96 -16.64
C LYS A 93 -0.94 -14.06 -15.89
N ASN A 94 -0.68 -13.86 -14.60
CA ASN A 94 0.01 -14.80 -13.74
C ASN A 94 -0.93 -15.86 -13.12
N LYS A 95 -2.20 -15.92 -13.58
CA LYS A 95 -3.21 -16.88 -13.11
C LYS A 95 -3.49 -16.80 -11.60
N VAL A 96 -3.26 -15.62 -11.00
CA VAL A 96 -3.56 -15.37 -9.58
C VAL A 96 -4.98 -14.83 -9.46
N LYS A 97 -5.81 -15.53 -8.67
CA LYS A 97 -7.15 -15.07 -8.29
C LYS A 97 -7.03 -14.25 -7.00
N LEU A 98 -7.26 -12.96 -7.13
CA LEU A 98 -7.15 -12.01 -6.02
C LEU A 98 -8.51 -11.75 -5.36
N THR A 99 -8.51 -11.60 -4.03
CA THR A 99 -9.64 -11.07 -3.27
C THR A 99 -9.22 -9.76 -2.61
N GLU A 100 -9.90 -8.66 -2.93
CA GLU A 100 -9.68 -7.36 -2.29
C GLU A 100 -10.59 -7.22 -1.07
N ILE A 101 -9.99 -6.99 0.11
CA ILE A 101 -10.71 -6.78 1.37
C ILE A 101 -10.42 -5.36 1.87
N LYS A 102 -11.45 -4.54 1.98
CA LYS A 102 -11.34 -3.21 2.55
C LYS A 102 -11.39 -3.29 4.08
N VAL A 103 -10.30 -2.92 4.73
CA VAL A 103 -10.14 -3.00 6.20
C VAL A 103 -10.42 -1.67 6.91
N GLY A 104 -10.45 -0.53 6.18
CA GLY A 104 -10.71 0.77 6.78
C GLY A 104 -10.55 1.92 5.80
N TYR A 105 -10.57 3.13 6.34
CA TYR A 105 -10.31 4.38 5.62
C TYR A 105 -9.16 5.10 6.29
N ASP A 106 -8.33 5.77 5.49
CA ASP A 106 -7.31 6.71 5.92
C ASP A 106 -7.77 8.15 5.64
N GLY A 107 -7.30 9.10 6.44
CA GLY A 107 -7.61 10.51 6.30
C GLY A 107 -6.35 11.35 6.11
N ILE A 108 -6.39 12.22 5.10
CA ILE A 108 -5.34 13.22 4.88
C ILE A 108 -5.77 14.52 5.54
N VAL A 109 -4.91 15.06 6.39
CA VAL A 109 -5.12 16.36 7.06
C VAL A 109 -4.09 17.37 6.58
N VAL A 110 -4.51 18.61 6.48
CA VAL A 110 -3.60 19.76 6.30
C VAL A 110 -3.36 20.36 7.69
N ALA A 111 -2.11 20.32 8.12
CA ALA A 111 -1.73 20.82 9.44
C ALA A 111 -0.81 22.05 9.32
N SER A 112 -0.93 22.96 10.26
CA SER A 112 -0.03 24.10 10.43
C SER A 112 0.51 24.16 11.85
N SER A 113 1.63 24.86 12.03
CA SER A 113 2.16 25.14 13.36
C SER A 113 1.16 25.96 14.17
N LYS A 114 1.03 25.69 15.48
CA LYS A 114 0.24 26.50 16.42
C LYS A 114 0.71 27.94 16.51
N LYS A 115 1.92 28.24 16.02
CA LYS A 115 2.52 29.59 16.03
C LYS A 115 2.11 30.44 14.83
N VAL A 116 1.43 29.89 13.84
CA VAL A 116 0.92 30.63 12.66
C VAL A 116 -0.58 30.81 12.74
N ILE A 117 -1.06 31.85 12.06
CA ILE A 117 -2.49 32.15 11.96
C ILE A 117 -3.19 30.93 11.32
N PRO A 118 -4.26 30.38 11.97
CA PRO A 118 -4.98 29.26 11.40
C PRO A 118 -5.58 29.60 10.03
N LEU A 119 -5.27 28.80 9.02
CA LEU A 119 -5.84 28.94 7.69
C LEU A 119 -7.18 28.21 7.62
N LYS A 120 -8.27 28.93 7.39
CA LYS A 120 -9.58 28.37 7.08
C LYS A 120 -9.69 28.23 5.57
N ILE A 121 -9.15 27.17 5.01
CA ILE A 121 -9.13 26.91 3.57
C ILE A 121 -10.15 25.86 3.15
N SER A 122 -10.78 26.07 2.00
CA SER A 122 -11.60 25.07 1.36
C SER A 122 -10.72 24.09 0.54
N LYS A 123 -11.28 22.94 0.18
CA LYS A 123 -10.62 22.02 -0.76
C LYS A 123 -10.33 22.67 -2.12
N TYR A 124 -11.16 23.61 -2.52
CA TYR A 124 -10.99 24.38 -3.76
C TYR A 124 -9.79 25.34 -3.66
N ASP A 125 -9.68 26.09 -2.55
CA ASP A 125 -8.52 26.96 -2.32
C ASP A 125 -7.23 26.15 -2.26
N LEU A 126 -7.23 25.01 -1.59
CA LEU A 126 -6.09 24.10 -1.53
C LEU A 126 -5.71 23.60 -2.94
N GLY A 127 -6.70 23.18 -3.72
CA GLY A 127 -6.49 22.74 -5.12
C GLY A 127 -5.87 23.86 -5.97
N LYS A 128 -6.40 25.06 -5.90
CA LYS A 128 -5.84 26.21 -6.61
C LYS A 128 -4.42 26.55 -6.17
N ALA A 129 -4.12 26.43 -4.89
CA ALA A 129 -2.79 26.73 -4.35
C ALA A 129 -1.70 25.74 -4.81
N LEU A 130 -2.04 24.44 -4.94
CA LEU A 130 -1.06 23.37 -5.13
C LEU A 130 -0.95 22.85 -6.56
N THR A 131 -1.90 23.17 -7.46
CA THR A 131 -1.83 22.71 -8.85
C THR A 131 -0.79 23.48 -9.66
N ALA A 132 -0.07 22.80 -10.54
CA ALA A 132 0.91 23.43 -11.42
C ALA A 132 0.26 24.39 -12.43
N LYS A 133 -0.98 24.09 -12.85
CA LYS A 133 -1.75 24.92 -13.79
C LYS A 133 -3.15 25.17 -13.25
N VAL A 134 -3.65 26.36 -13.49
CA VAL A 134 -4.99 26.80 -13.10
C VAL A 134 -5.76 27.39 -14.30
N PRO A 135 -7.09 27.27 -14.33
CA PRO A 135 -7.89 27.92 -15.36
C PRO A 135 -8.00 29.42 -15.11
N VAL A 136 -7.58 30.22 -16.08
CA VAL A 136 -7.75 31.68 -16.11
C VAL A 136 -8.39 32.03 -17.45
N ASN A 137 -9.55 32.68 -17.43
CA ASN A 137 -10.30 33.07 -18.63
C ASN A 137 -10.50 31.92 -19.63
N GLY A 138 -10.83 30.72 -19.13
CA GLY A 138 -11.07 29.53 -19.95
C GLY A 138 -9.82 28.84 -20.50
N LYS A 139 -8.62 29.31 -20.19
CA LYS A 139 -7.34 28.71 -20.60
C LYS A 139 -6.57 28.20 -19.39
N MET A 140 -5.91 27.04 -19.54
CA MET A 140 -5.00 26.52 -18.51
C MET A 140 -3.66 27.25 -18.62
N VAL A 141 -3.29 28.02 -17.57
CA VAL A 141 -2.03 28.75 -17.46
C VAL A 141 -1.21 28.21 -16.29
N ASP A 142 0.09 28.44 -16.30
CA ASP A 142 0.94 28.15 -15.15
C ASP A 142 0.44 28.91 -13.93
N ASN A 143 0.47 28.26 -12.76
CA ASN A 143 -0.13 28.80 -11.55
C ASN A 143 0.53 30.12 -11.13
N PRO A 144 -0.19 31.26 -11.19
CA PRO A 144 0.34 32.56 -10.83
C PRO A 144 0.30 32.84 -9.33
N TYR A 145 -0.42 32.00 -8.54
CA TYR A 145 -0.65 32.27 -7.12
C TYR A 145 0.61 32.00 -6.30
N LYS A 146 1.09 33.00 -5.59
CA LYS A 146 2.27 32.90 -4.73
C LYS A 146 1.93 33.04 -3.27
N LYS A 147 0.76 33.58 -2.94
CA LYS A 147 0.26 33.83 -1.60
C LYS A 147 -1.15 33.29 -1.45
N TRP A 148 -1.55 32.97 -0.25
CA TRP A 148 -2.91 32.51 0.05
C TRP A 148 -3.97 33.57 -0.29
N SER A 149 -3.67 34.87 -0.10
CA SER A 149 -4.53 35.97 -0.53
C SER A 149 -4.72 36.06 -2.04
N ASP A 150 -3.78 35.56 -2.85
CA ASP A 150 -3.93 35.52 -4.30
C ASP A 150 -4.96 34.44 -4.72
N VAL A 151 -5.01 33.34 -3.96
CA VAL A 151 -5.96 32.23 -4.18
C VAL A 151 -7.37 32.63 -3.78
N ASN A 152 -7.50 33.28 -2.62
CA ASN A 152 -8.76 33.75 -2.07
C ASN A 152 -8.49 34.99 -1.21
N PRO A 153 -9.06 36.16 -1.58
CA PRO A 153 -8.84 37.42 -0.85
C PRO A 153 -9.20 37.42 0.64
N SER A 154 -10.06 36.48 1.07
CA SER A 154 -10.40 36.31 2.50
C SER A 154 -9.31 35.61 3.32
N LEU A 155 -8.30 35.04 2.65
CA LEU A 155 -7.18 34.37 3.29
C LEU A 155 -6.04 35.35 3.60
N PRO A 156 -5.19 35.04 4.60
CA PRO A 156 -4.12 35.94 5.00
C PRO A 156 -3.05 36.05 3.90
N ASN A 157 -2.38 37.23 3.89
CA ASN A 157 -1.28 37.52 2.96
C ASN A 157 0.00 36.77 3.39
N LEU A 158 -0.04 35.43 3.28
CA LEU A 158 1.07 34.54 3.61
C LEU A 158 1.54 33.80 2.35
N PRO A 159 2.86 33.57 2.19
CA PRO A 159 3.38 32.83 1.04
C PRO A 159 2.92 31.38 1.05
N ILE A 160 2.64 30.86 -0.15
CA ILE A 160 2.46 29.41 -0.40
C ILE A 160 3.86 28.83 -0.56
N LYS A 161 4.20 27.85 0.28
CA LYS A 161 5.52 27.18 0.29
C LYS A 161 5.36 25.68 0.08
#